data_dd84d350899c6db301ee37a9a74e9951
#
_entry.id   dd84d350899c6db301ee37a9a74e9951
#
_cell.length_a   1.000
_cell.length_b   1.000
_cell.length_c   1.000
_cell.angle_alpha   90.00
_cell.angle_beta   90.00
_cell.angle_gamma   90.00
#
_symmetry.space_group_name_H-M   'P 1'
#
loop_
_entity.id
_entity.type
_entity.pdbx_description
1 polymer ?
#
loop_
_entity_poly.entity_id
_entity_poly.type
_entity_poly.pdbx_seq_one_letter_code
_entity_poly.pdbx_strand_id
1 'polypeptide(L)'
;MSVKLRDKAGIVIADLAGEIRLTDDQTPSLHRLIVEQLAEGKSDILLNFARVDFIDSYGIGDVVASYLAVKEKKGRLKLAGLSPKIWLIFNYSGLTRILEIFDTEEKALQSFI
;
A
#
# COMPACT_ATOMS: atom_id res chain seq x y z
N MET A 1 -6.46 -10.71 -5.00
CA MET A 1 -5.32 -9.78 -5.07
C MET A 1 -4.03 -10.57 -5.13
N SER A 2 -3.12 -10.17 -5.96
CA SER A 2 -1.77 -10.71 -5.93
C SER A 2 -0.80 -9.64 -5.46
N VAL A 3 0.26 -10.06 -4.78
CA VAL A 3 1.29 -9.14 -4.29
C VAL A 3 2.66 -9.70 -4.66
N LYS A 4 3.47 -8.86 -5.27
CA LYS A 4 4.86 -9.19 -5.55
C LYS A 4 5.73 -8.16 -4.84
N LEU A 5 6.64 -8.63 -4.00
CA LEU A 5 7.52 -7.74 -3.27
C LEU A 5 8.85 -7.55 -4.02
N ARG A 6 9.31 -6.31 -4.08
CA ARG A 6 10.62 -5.95 -4.64
C ARG A 6 11.33 -5.09 -3.62
N ASP A 7 12.64 -5.10 -3.63
CA ASP A 7 13.44 -4.18 -2.82
C ASP A 7 14.22 -3.28 -3.76
N LYS A 8 14.16 -1.97 -3.51
CA LYS A 8 14.89 -1.01 -4.33
C LYS A 8 15.43 0.07 -3.41
N ALA A 9 16.75 0.11 -3.27
CA ALA A 9 17.45 1.08 -2.43
C ALA A 9 16.94 1.10 -0.99
N GLY A 10 16.63 -0.08 -0.45
CA GLY A 10 16.14 -0.20 0.92
C GLY A 10 14.65 0.03 1.09
N ILE A 11 13.93 0.31 0.01
CA ILE A 11 12.48 0.50 0.02
C ILE A 11 11.82 -0.79 -0.47
N VAL A 12 10.89 -1.32 0.31
CA VAL A 12 10.10 -2.47 -0.12
C VAL A 12 8.96 -1.96 -0.99
N ILE A 13 8.89 -2.45 -2.22
CA ILE A 13 7.80 -2.11 -3.11
C ILE A 13 6.86 -3.30 -3.19
N ALA A 14 5.60 -3.09 -2.83
CA ALA A 14 4.57 -4.10 -2.96
C ALA A 14 3.78 -3.81 -4.23
N ASP A 15 4.03 -4.59 -5.27
CA ASP A 15 3.27 -4.50 -6.51
C ASP A 15 1.97 -5.26 -6.31
N LEU A 16 0.88 -4.51 -6.18
CA LEU A 16 -0.45 -5.07 -5.99
C LEU A 16 -1.14 -5.21 -7.34
N ALA A 17 -1.92 -6.25 -7.52
CA ALA A 17 -2.67 -6.44 -8.76
C ALA A 17 -4.02 -7.07 -8.48
N GLY A 18 -5.01 -6.71 -9.31
CA GLY A 18 -6.35 -7.24 -9.24
C GLY A 18 -7.23 -6.49 -8.28
N GLU A 19 -8.08 -7.22 -7.56
CA GLU A 19 -9.08 -6.63 -6.67
C GLU A 19 -8.64 -6.79 -5.22
N ILE A 20 -8.68 -5.69 -4.47
CA ILE A 20 -8.39 -5.72 -3.03
C ILE A 20 -9.72 -5.69 -2.30
N ARG A 21 -10.19 -6.87 -1.91
CA ARG A 21 -11.49 -7.00 -1.28
C ARG A 21 -11.55 -8.19 -0.34
N LEU A 22 -12.64 -8.27 0.41
CA LEU A 22 -12.88 -9.41 1.26
C LEU A 22 -12.98 -10.66 0.41
N THR A 23 -12.13 -11.64 0.71
CA THR A 23 -12.18 -12.94 0.05
C THR A 23 -12.22 -14.01 1.11
N ASP A 24 -12.55 -15.21 0.68
CA ASP A 24 -12.66 -16.29 1.63
C ASP A 24 -11.33 -16.91 1.97
N ASP A 25 -10.07 -16.24 1.70
CA ASP A 25 -9.33 -17.13 1.52
C ASP A 25 -7.97 -17.18 1.74
N GLN A 26 -7.35 -17.77 1.17
CA GLN A 26 -6.04 -18.34 1.29
C GLN A 26 -4.95 -17.36 1.02
N THR A 27 -5.31 -16.19 0.53
CA THR A 27 -4.33 -15.13 0.25
C THR A 27 -4.12 -14.31 1.50
N PRO A 28 -2.89 -14.17 1.98
CA PRO A 28 -2.63 -13.31 3.12
C PRO A 28 -3.09 -11.88 2.85
N SER A 29 -3.60 -11.22 3.87
CA SER A 29 -3.98 -9.81 3.73
C SER A 29 -2.73 -8.96 3.49
N LEU A 30 -2.94 -7.79 2.90
CA LEU A 30 -1.86 -6.83 2.72
C LEU A 30 -1.23 -6.48 4.08
N HIS A 31 -2.06 -6.23 5.08
CA HIS A 31 -1.58 -5.91 6.43
C HIS A 31 -0.63 -6.99 6.96
N ARG A 32 -0.98 -8.26 6.78
CA ARG A 32 -0.13 -9.35 7.24
C ARG A 32 1.22 -9.35 6.56
N LEU A 33 1.24 -9.13 5.24
CA LEU A 33 2.48 -9.08 4.49
C LEU A 33 3.36 -7.91 4.95
N ILE A 34 2.75 -6.76 5.21
CA ILE A 34 3.48 -5.60 5.69
C ILE A 34 4.05 -5.84 7.09
N VAL A 35 3.28 -6.45 7.99
CA VAL A 35 3.77 -6.78 9.32
C VAL A 35 4.97 -7.71 9.24
N GLU A 36 4.96 -8.67 8.31
CA GLU A 36 6.11 -9.54 8.10
C GLU A 36 7.36 -8.77 7.67
N GLN A 37 7.20 -7.78 6.79
CA GLN A 37 8.32 -6.93 6.36
C GLN A 37 8.85 -6.10 7.52
N LEU A 38 7.97 -5.55 8.34
CA LEU A 38 8.36 -4.80 9.52
C LEU A 38 9.15 -5.66 10.51
N ALA A 39 8.75 -6.92 10.67
CA ALA A 39 9.46 -7.85 11.55
C ALA A 39 10.88 -8.13 11.06
N GLU A 40 11.14 -7.96 9.77
CA GLU A 40 12.47 -8.10 9.19
C GLU A 40 13.28 -6.79 9.24
N GLY A 41 12.73 -5.76 9.89
CA GLY A 41 13.40 -4.48 10.01
C GLY A 41 13.20 -3.55 8.81
N LYS A 42 12.30 -3.88 7.90
CA LYS A 42 12.03 -3.07 6.70
C LYS A 42 10.82 -2.20 6.98
N SER A 43 11.03 -0.88 7.03
CA SER A 43 9.99 0.06 7.42
C SER A 43 9.72 1.17 6.40
N ASP A 44 10.44 1.20 5.29
CA ASP A 44 10.14 2.09 4.17
C ASP A 44 9.44 1.26 3.10
N ILE A 45 8.15 1.53 2.91
CA ILE A 45 7.29 0.69 2.08
C ILE A 45 6.50 1.53 1.10
N LEU A 46 6.49 1.10 -0.15
CA LEU A 46 5.72 1.72 -1.21
C LEU A 46 4.69 0.71 -1.73
N LEU A 47 3.42 1.08 -1.69
CA LEU A 47 2.35 0.27 -2.28
C LEU A 47 2.11 0.75 -3.71
N ASN A 48 2.37 -0.10 -4.68
CA ASN A 48 2.16 0.22 -6.09
C ASN A 48 0.79 -0.28 -6.51
N PHE A 49 -0.10 0.66 -6.82
CA PHE A 49 -1.49 0.40 -7.19
C PHE A 49 -1.73 0.39 -8.70
N ALA A 50 -0.68 0.49 -9.51
CA ALA A 50 -0.85 0.65 -10.96
C ALA A 50 -1.69 -0.45 -11.62
N ARG A 51 -1.74 -1.63 -11.02
CA ARG A 51 -2.48 -2.77 -11.55
C ARG A 51 -3.66 -3.17 -10.66
N VAL A 52 -4.08 -2.29 -9.78
CA VAL A 52 -5.26 -2.54 -8.94
C VAL A 52 -6.49 -2.04 -9.64
N ASP A 53 -7.47 -2.93 -9.82
CA ASP A 53 -8.71 -2.63 -10.55
C ASP A 53 -9.86 -2.22 -9.65
N PHE A 54 -9.83 -2.68 -8.41
CA PHE A 54 -10.96 -2.49 -7.50
C PHE A 54 -10.51 -2.57 -6.05
N ILE A 55 -11.16 -1.79 -5.19
CA ILE A 55 -10.96 -1.86 -3.75
C ILE A 55 -12.30 -1.62 -3.06
N ASP A 56 -12.62 -2.47 -2.08
CA ASP A 56 -13.82 -2.30 -1.26
C ASP A 56 -13.44 -1.76 0.13
N SER A 57 -14.42 -1.63 1.01
CA SER A 57 -14.18 -1.11 2.34
C SER A 57 -13.23 -2.00 3.17
N TYR A 58 -13.25 -3.31 2.93
CA TYR A 58 -12.31 -4.21 3.57
C TYR A 58 -10.88 -3.92 3.10
N GLY A 59 -10.71 -3.75 1.78
CA GLY A 59 -9.40 -3.41 1.21
C GLY A 59 -8.89 -2.08 1.72
N ILE A 60 -9.77 -1.08 1.83
CA ILE A 60 -9.40 0.21 2.41
C ILE A 60 -8.92 0.02 3.85
N GLY A 61 -9.65 -0.77 4.64
CA GLY A 61 -9.27 -1.07 6.02
C GLY A 61 -7.91 -1.75 6.10
N ASP A 62 -7.62 -2.64 5.14
CA ASP A 62 -6.35 -3.34 5.06
C ASP A 62 -5.19 -2.36 4.80
N VAL A 63 -5.41 -1.39 3.91
CA VAL A 63 -4.42 -0.33 3.63
C VAL A 63 -4.20 0.53 4.86
N VAL A 64 -5.28 0.93 5.54
CA VAL A 64 -5.19 1.76 6.75
C VAL A 64 -4.46 1.00 7.85
N ALA A 65 -4.78 -0.26 8.06
CA ALA A 65 -4.09 -1.08 9.06
C ALA A 65 -2.60 -1.19 8.76
N SER A 66 -2.25 -1.32 7.48
CA SER A 66 -0.85 -1.37 7.05
C SER A 66 -0.14 -0.05 7.35
N TYR A 67 -0.80 1.07 7.05
CA TYR A 67 -0.26 2.39 7.34
C TYR A 67 0.01 2.56 8.83
N LEU A 68 -0.96 2.19 9.68
CA LEU A 68 -0.81 2.33 11.12
C LEU A 68 0.30 1.44 11.67
N ALA A 69 0.45 0.22 11.15
CA ALA A 69 1.51 -0.68 11.58
C ALA A 69 2.89 -0.10 11.25
N VAL A 70 3.03 0.50 10.06
CA VAL A 70 4.29 1.12 9.64
C VAL A 70 4.59 2.35 10.52
N LYS A 71 3.60 3.17 10.79
CA LYS A 71 3.76 4.35 11.65
C LYS A 71 4.18 3.97 13.07
N GLU A 72 3.62 2.88 13.58
CA GLU A 72 3.97 2.40 14.91
C GLU A 72 5.46 2.04 15.00
N LYS A 73 6.03 1.56 13.91
CA LYS A 73 7.46 1.26 13.82
C LYS A 73 8.31 2.46 13.40
N LYS A 74 7.71 3.65 13.35
CA LYS A 74 8.35 4.89 12.90
C LYS A 74 8.86 4.80 11.47
N GLY A 75 8.20 3.99 10.66
CA GLY A 75 8.51 3.85 9.25
C GLY A 75 7.70 4.81 8.38
N ARG A 76 7.79 4.59 7.07
CA ARG A 76 7.09 5.40 6.09
C ARG A 76 6.38 4.48 5.10
N LEU A 77 5.09 4.69 4.91
CA LEU A 77 4.32 3.97 3.91
C LEU A 77 3.73 5.00 2.95
N LYS A 78 3.97 4.81 1.67
CA LYS A 78 3.49 5.69 0.61
C LYS A 78 2.81 4.87 -0.47
N LEU A 79 1.99 5.52 -1.29
CA LEU A 79 1.23 4.87 -2.35
C LEU A 79 1.55 5.54 -3.67
N ALA A 80 1.47 4.78 -4.76
CA ALA A 80 1.67 5.32 -6.10
C ALA A 80 0.76 4.62 -7.11
N GLY A 81 0.40 5.36 -8.16
CA GLY A 81 -0.26 4.77 -9.31
C GLY A 81 -1.73 4.46 -9.15
N LEU A 82 -2.43 5.13 -8.24
CA LEU A 82 -3.86 4.91 -8.10
C LEU A 82 -4.58 5.35 -9.37
N SER A 83 -5.53 4.52 -9.84
CA SER A 83 -6.41 4.95 -10.93
C SER A 83 -7.28 6.13 -10.44
N PRO A 84 -7.83 6.95 -11.34
CA PRO A 84 -8.70 8.04 -10.92
C PRO A 84 -9.88 7.57 -10.08
N LYS A 85 -10.43 6.42 -10.40
CA LYS A 85 -11.56 5.84 -9.66
C LYS A 85 -11.15 5.49 -8.23
N ILE A 86 -10.00 4.85 -8.05
CA ILE A 86 -9.54 4.45 -6.73
C ILE A 86 -9.12 5.68 -5.93
N TRP A 87 -8.47 6.65 -6.60
CA TRP A 87 -8.11 7.90 -5.95
C TRP A 87 -9.34 8.60 -5.38
N LEU A 88 -10.45 8.62 -6.14
CA LEU A 88 -11.69 9.23 -5.65
C LEU A 88 -12.22 8.53 -4.40
N ILE A 89 -12.14 7.20 -4.35
CA ILE A 89 -12.56 6.45 -3.18
C ILE A 89 -11.73 6.87 -1.96
N PHE A 90 -10.43 6.97 -2.12
CA PHE A 90 -9.54 7.40 -1.03
C PHE A 90 -9.82 8.84 -0.62
N ASN A 91 -10.11 9.70 -1.58
CA ASN A 91 -10.42 11.10 -1.30
C ASN A 91 -11.73 11.24 -0.53
N TYR A 92 -12.78 10.53 -0.93
CA TYR A 92 -14.04 10.55 -0.21
C TYR A 92 -13.90 10.01 1.21
N SER A 93 -13.02 9.06 1.41
CA SER A 93 -12.77 8.48 2.74
C SER A 93 -11.86 9.36 3.60
N GLY A 94 -11.40 10.48 3.09
CA GLY A 94 -10.49 11.37 3.79
C GLY A 94 -9.05 10.89 3.86
N LEU A 95 -8.74 9.79 3.21
CA LEU A 95 -7.42 9.17 3.30
C LEU A 95 -6.34 9.92 2.55
N THR A 96 -6.71 10.74 1.57
CA THR A 96 -5.73 11.57 0.85
C THR A 96 -5.10 12.64 1.73
N ARG A 97 -5.69 12.89 2.91
CA ARG A 97 -5.13 13.82 3.90
C ARG A 97 -4.09 13.17 4.80
N ILE A 98 -4.11 11.85 4.85
CA ILE A 98 -3.26 11.08 5.76
C ILE A 98 -2.17 10.36 4.99
N LEU A 99 -2.53 9.73 3.87
CA LEU A 99 -1.60 8.93 3.07
C LEU A 99 -0.90 9.82 2.03
N GLU A 100 0.39 9.59 1.85
CA GLU A 100 1.12 10.25 0.78
C GLU A 100 0.95 9.44 -0.50
N ILE A 101 0.31 10.05 -1.49
CA ILE A 101 -0.03 9.39 -2.75
C ILE A 101 0.64 10.12 -3.90
N PHE A 102 1.32 9.36 -4.75
CA PHE A 102 2.07 9.90 -5.88
C PHE A 102 1.52 9.33 -7.19
N ASP A 103 1.69 10.08 -8.27
CA ASP A 103 1.23 9.65 -9.58
C ASP A 103 2.00 8.44 -10.10
N THR A 104 3.29 8.38 -9.81
CA THR A 104 4.17 7.34 -10.35
C THR A 104 5.05 6.74 -9.27
N GLU A 105 5.50 5.52 -9.52
CA GLU A 105 6.47 4.86 -8.65
C GLU A 105 7.73 5.71 -8.50
N GLU A 106 8.21 6.28 -9.59
CA GLU A 106 9.45 7.06 -9.57
C GLU A 106 9.34 8.26 -8.64
N LYS A 107 8.25 9.02 -8.74
CA LYS A 107 8.03 10.17 -7.86
C LYS A 107 7.93 9.73 -6.40
N ALA A 108 7.26 8.62 -6.15
CA ALA A 108 7.12 8.09 -4.80
C ALA A 108 8.48 7.69 -4.23
N LEU A 109 9.30 7.00 -5.03
CA LEU A 109 10.63 6.59 -4.58
C LEU A 109 11.51 7.78 -4.24
N GLN A 110 11.46 8.83 -5.05
CA GLN A 110 12.24 10.04 -4.79
C GLN A 110 11.83 10.70 -3.48
N SER A 111 10.58 10.57 -3.08
CA SER A 111 10.10 11.18 -1.84
C SER A 111 10.64 10.52 -0.57
N PHE A 112 11.23 9.34 -0.67
CA PHE A 112 11.85 8.66 0.47
C PHE A 112 13.28 9.16 0.75
N ILE A 113 13.84 9.88 -0.17
CA ILE A 113 15.23 10.35 -0.05
C ILE A 113 15.30 11.62 0.78
#